data_2e357f05817126b0a27f44ad5029f342
#
_entry.id   2e357f05817126b0a27f44ad5029f342
#
_cell.length_a   1.000
_cell.length_b   1.000
_cell.length_c   1.000
_cell.angle_alpha   90.00
_cell.angle_beta   90.00
_cell.angle_gamma   90.00
#
_symmetry.space_group_name_H-M   'P 1'
#
loop_
_entity.id
_entity.type
_entity.pdbx_description
1 polymer ?
#
loop_
_entity_poly.entity_id
_entity_poly.type
_entity_poly.pdbx_seq_one_letter_code
_entity_poly.pdbx_strand_id
1 'polypeptide(L)'
;MASVIAHHGAERAEEWAVGLVNNFARRPQGNDRAQVKAIYEGVCDVGIINNYYFGKLKFSEDKNQRVWAKAMNLTFPNQGATERGAHVNISGGGVALHSKNKANAVALLEFLSDPASQQLYGEINFEYPVNPKVAPSAELQSWGLFKEDQ
;
A
#
# COMPACT_ATOMS: atom_id res chain seq x y z
N MET A 1 -7.26 8.44 -6.82
CA MET A 1 -8.18 9.33 -7.60
C MET A 1 -9.32 8.56 -8.24
N ALA A 2 -9.08 7.47 -9.00
CA ALA A 2 -10.18 6.74 -9.67
C ALA A 2 -11.30 6.32 -8.71
N SER A 3 -10.97 5.74 -7.55
CA SER A 3 -11.93 5.39 -6.50
C SER A 3 -12.72 6.61 -6.00
N VAL A 4 -12.05 7.74 -5.75
CA VAL A 4 -12.72 8.97 -5.30
C VAL A 4 -13.72 9.47 -6.35
N ILE A 5 -13.34 9.43 -7.64
CA ILE A 5 -14.24 9.82 -8.75
C ILE A 5 -15.42 8.85 -8.85
N ALA A 6 -15.18 7.54 -8.73
CA ALA A 6 -16.23 6.53 -8.82
C ALA A 6 -17.30 6.70 -7.71
N HIS A 7 -16.88 7.02 -6.49
CA HIS A 7 -17.78 7.18 -5.35
C HIS A 7 -18.45 8.56 -5.25
N HIS A 8 -17.77 9.62 -5.69
CA HIS A 8 -18.21 11.00 -5.41
C HIS A 8 -18.44 11.85 -6.66
N GLY A 9 -18.11 11.33 -7.83
CA GLY A 9 -18.13 12.09 -9.09
C GLY A 9 -16.90 12.98 -9.28
N ALA A 10 -16.70 13.45 -10.51
CA ALA A 10 -15.50 14.19 -10.90
C ALA A 10 -15.38 15.54 -10.18
N GLU A 11 -16.48 16.28 -10.05
CA GLU A 11 -16.51 17.61 -9.42
C GLU A 11 -16.05 17.55 -7.95
N ARG A 12 -16.65 16.68 -7.15
CA ARG A 12 -16.25 16.50 -5.73
C ARG A 12 -14.84 15.94 -5.59
N ALA A 13 -14.42 15.10 -6.52
CA ALA A 13 -13.04 14.59 -6.53
C ALA A 13 -12.03 15.71 -6.81
N GLU A 14 -12.36 16.67 -7.67
CA GLU A 14 -11.53 17.85 -7.93
C GLU A 14 -11.49 18.77 -6.71
N GLU A 15 -12.63 19.08 -6.10
CA GLU A 15 -12.70 19.87 -4.86
C GLU A 15 -11.84 19.25 -3.76
N TRP A 16 -11.94 17.94 -3.56
CA TRP A 16 -11.12 17.20 -2.61
C TRP A 16 -9.63 17.30 -2.94
N ALA A 17 -9.24 17.16 -4.21
CA ALA A 17 -7.86 17.25 -4.64
C ALA A 17 -7.28 18.66 -4.43
N VAL A 18 -8.05 19.70 -4.72
CA VAL A 18 -7.68 21.10 -4.45
C VAL A 18 -7.49 21.32 -2.94
N GLY A 19 -8.43 20.84 -2.12
CA GLY A 19 -8.32 20.91 -0.66
C GLY A 19 -7.08 20.19 -0.14
N LEU A 20 -6.76 19.01 -0.67
CA LEU A 20 -5.56 18.26 -0.31
C LEU A 20 -4.28 19.04 -0.66
N VAL A 21 -4.20 19.61 -1.86
CA VAL A 21 -3.04 20.42 -2.30
C VAL A 21 -2.84 21.64 -1.39
N ASN A 22 -3.92 22.32 -1.02
CA ASN A 22 -3.88 23.48 -0.14
C ASN A 22 -3.40 23.16 1.30
N ASN A 23 -3.49 21.89 1.69
CA ASN A 23 -3.03 21.40 2.99
C ASN A 23 -1.64 20.75 2.96
N PHE A 24 -0.95 20.74 1.84
CA PHE A 24 0.40 20.22 1.79
C PHE A 24 1.36 21.06 2.65
N ALA A 25 2.05 20.41 3.58
CA ALA A 25 3.11 21.04 4.38
C ALA A 25 4.29 21.50 3.50
N ARG A 26 4.49 20.86 2.37
CA ARG A 26 5.50 21.21 1.35
C ARG A 26 5.07 20.70 -0.02
N ARG A 27 5.69 21.20 -1.08
CA ARG A 27 5.54 20.62 -2.41
C ARG A 27 5.94 19.13 -2.37
N PRO A 28 5.10 18.19 -2.83
CA PRO A 28 5.40 16.77 -2.83
C PRO A 28 6.69 16.48 -3.60
N GLN A 29 7.57 15.67 -3.01
CA GLN A 29 8.82 15.25 -3.63
C GLN A 29 9.32 13.93 -3.03
N GLY A 30 10.11 13.20 -3.79
CA GLY A 30 10.65 11.90 -3.38
C GLY A 30 9.63 10.77 -3.51
N ASN A 31 9.89 9.68 -2.83
CA ASN A 31 9.07 8.48 -2.80
C ASN A 31 8.39 8.29 -1.43
N ASP A 32 7.71 7.16 -1.22
CA ASP A 32 7.03 6.83 0.04
C ASP A 32 7.96 6.92 1.25
N ARG A 33 9.21 6.44 1.15
CA ARG A 33 10.19 6.55 2.24
C ARG A 33 10.52 8.01 2.59
N ALA A 34 10.53 8.89 1.59
CA ALA A 34 10.77 10.32 1.80
C ALA A 34 9.60 11.00 2.53
N GLN A 35 8.36 10.50 2.39
CA GLN A 35 7.22 10.99 3.16
C GLN A 35 7.34 10.54 4.62
N VAL A 36 7.71 9.29 4.86
CA VAL A 36 7.95 8.78 6.22
C VAL A 36 9.07 9.56 6.92
N LYS A 37 10.16 9.83 6.22
CA LYS A 37 11.25 10.68 6.73
C LYS A 37 10.77 12.09 7.07
N ALA A 38 9.91 12.69 6.23
CA ALA A 38 9.39 14.02 6.45
C ALA A 38 8.53 14.13 7.72
N ILE A 39 7.74 13.09 8.03
CA ILE A 39 7.00 13.00 9.29
C ILE A 39 7.99 12.94 10.47
N TYR A 40 8.98 12.06 10.40
CA TYR A 40 10.01 11.95 11.44
C TYR A 40 10.76 13.26 11.70
N GLU A 41 11.02 14.04 10.65
CA GLU A 41 11.69 15.35 10.73
C GLU A 41 10.75 16.49 11.17
N GLY A 42 9.48 16.23 11.41
CA GLY A 42 8.50 17.23 11.83
C GLY A 42 8.08 18.20 10.71
N VAL A 43 8.29 17.84 9.45
CA VAL A 43 7.87 18.64 8.29
C VAL A 43 6.35 18.55 8.09
N CYS A 44 5.76 17.40 8.41
CA CYS A 44 4.31 17.16 8.35
C CYS A 44 3.92 16.13 9.41
N ASP A 45 2.64 16.11 9.79
CA ASP A 45 2.10 15.20 10.79
C ASP A 45 1.52 13.92 10.17
N VAL A 46 1.11 13.98 8.91
CA VAL A 46 0.46 12.89 8.18
C VAL A 46 1.09 12.75 6.80
N GLY A 47 1.27 11.51 6.34
CA GLY A 47 1.73 11.20 4.99
C GLY A 47 0.92 10.04 4.37
N ILE A 48 0.72 10.09 3.07
CA ILE A 48 0.08 9.01 2.30
C ILE A 48 1.17 8.16 1.66
N ILE A 49 1.16 6.88 1.96
CA ILE A 49 2.14 5.91 1.45
C ILE A 49 1.44 4.58 1.12
N ASN A 50 2.08 3.75 0.31
CA ASN A 50 1.70 2.34 0.24
C ASN A 50 2.17 1.62 1.51
N ASN A 51 1.31 0.82 2.10
CA ASN A 51 1.54 0.15 3.39
C ASN A 51 2.81 -0.74 3.41
N TYR A 52 3.14 -1.40 2.31
CA TYR A 52 4.32 -2.27 2.24
C TYR A 52 5.64 -1.50 2.43
N TYR A 53 5.70 -0.21 2.11
CA TYR A 53 6.88 0.61 2.41
C TYR A 53 7.08 0.82 3.90
N PHE A 54 6.00 0.88 4.69
CA PHE A 54 6.11 0.93 6.14
C PHE A 54 6.78 -0.33 6.69
N GLY A 55 6.37 -1.52 6.23
CA GLY A 55 7.01 -2.78 6.59
C GLY A 55 8.50 -2.80 6.17
N LYS A 56 8.79 -2.40 4.93
CA LYS A 56 10.18 -2.33 4.44
C LYS A 56 11.06 -1.37 5.23
N LEU A 57 10.52 -0.28 5.75
CA LEU A 57 11.25 0.64 6.63
C LEU A 57 11.47 0.04 8.02
N LYS A 58 10.43 -0.58 8.58
CA LYS A 58 10.47 -1.19 9.92
C LYS A 58 11.53 -2.29 10.03
N PHE A 59 11.71 -3.07 8.96
CA PHE A 59 12.67 -4.18 8.87
C PHE A 59 13.90 -3.88 8.02
N SER A 60 14.15 -2.60 7.69
CA SER A 60 15.30 -2.20 6.89
C SER A 60 16.63 -2.50 7.59
N GLU A 61 17.67 -2.82 6.83
CA GLU A 61 19.05 -2.88 7.32
C GLU A 61 19.58 -1.51 7.74
N ASP A 62 19.10 -0.44 7.13
CA ASP A 62 19.41 0.95 7.48
C ASP A 62 18.78 1.32 8.83
N LYS A 63 19.63 1.62 9.80
CA LYS A 63 19.21 2.04 11.15
C LYS A 63 18.32 3.29 11.14
N ASN A 64 18.58 4.25 10.25
CA ASN A 64 17.79 5.48 10.16
C ASN A 64 16.36 5.18 9.72
N GLN A 65 16.19 4.32 8.73
CA GLN A 65 14.86 3.93 8.26
C GLN A 65 14.04 3.26 9.36
N ARG A 66 14.65 2.40 10.18
CA ARG A 66 13.97 1.81 11.34
C ARG A 66 13.58 2.85 12.39
N VAL A 67 14.40 3.87 12.59
CA VAL A 67 14.09 4.97 13.53
C VAL A 67 12.89 5.78 12.99
N TRP A 68 12.85 6.09 11.69
CA TRP A 68 11.71 6.78 11.09
C TRP A 68 10.41 5.98 11.25
N ALA A 69 10.43 4.69 10.95
CA ALA A 69 9.25 3.84 11.10
C ALA A 69 8.75 3.73 12.54
N LYS A 70 9.66 3.75 13.53
CA LYS A 70 9.30 3.72 14.97
C LYS A 70 8.63 5.00 15.47
N ALA A 71 8.82 6.11 14.78
CA ALA A 71 8.29 7.41 15.18
C ALA A 71 6.83 7.63 14.75
N MET A 72 6.21 6.68 14.06
CA MET A 72 4.86 6.83 13.53
C MET A 72 4.06 5.53 13.59
N ASN A 73 2.76 5.67 13.40
CA ASN A 73 1.83 4.56 13.25
C ASN A 73 1.25 4.52 11.84
N LEU A 74 1.02 3.31 11.33
CA LEU A 74 0.24 3.09 10.13
C LEU A 74 -1.25 3.10 10.49
N THR A 75 -2.07 3.77 9.69
CA THR A 75 -3.53 3.75 9.83
C THR A 75 -4.19 3.61 8.46
N PHE A 76 -5.33 2.95 8.42
CA PHE A 76 -6.14 2.81 7.21
C PHE A 76 -7.26 3.85 7.24
N PRO A 77 -7.49 4.61 6.16
CA PRO A 77 -8.56 5.61 6.12
C PRO A 77 -9.94 4.96 5.96
N ASN A 78 -10.99 5.75 6.20
CA ASN A 78 -12.39 5.41 5.93
C ASN A 78 -12.86 4.13 6.64
N GLN A 79 -12.54 3.96 7.92
CA GLN A 79 -12.88 2.78 8.71
C GLN A 79 -14.15 2.93 9.57
N GLY A 80 -14.81 4.08 9.56
CA GLY A 80 -16.09 4.30 10.24
C GLY A 80 -17.19 3.38 9.71
N ALA A 81 -18.25 3.18 10.50
CA ALA A 81 -19.34 2.24 10.19
C ALA A 81 -19.99 2.51 8.82
N THR A 82 -20.14 3.79 8.45
CA THR A 82 -20.77 4.24 7.20
C THR A 82 -19.75 4.63 6.12
N GLU A 83 -18.45 4.57 6.43
CA GLU A 83 -17.40 4.91 5.49
C GLU A 83 -17.06 3.75 4.56
N ARG A 84 -16.52 4.06 3.39
CA ARG A 84 -16.35 3.10 2.28
C ARG A 84 -15.20 2.10 2.45
N GLY A 85 -14.26 2.36 3.36
CA GLY A 85 -13.05 1.54 3.50
C GLY A 85 -11.80 2.16 2.87
N ALA A 86 -10.66 1.51 3.05
CA ALA A 86 -9.39 1.91 2.48
C ALA A 86 -9.27 1.40 1.04
N HIS A 87 -8.75 2.26 0.14
CA HIS A 87 -8.47 1.85 -1.23
C HIS A 87 -7.38 0.78 -1.27
N VAL A 88 -7.66 -0.32 -1.98
CA VAL A 88 -6.74 -1.43 -2.19
C VAL A 88 -6.20 -1.39 -3.61
N ASN A 89 -4.89 -1.47 -3.75
CA ASN A 89 -4.22 -1.60 -5.03
C ASN A 89 -3.72 -3.03 -5.19
N ILE A 90 -3.79 -3.59 -6.40
CA ILE A 90 -3.45 -4.98 -6.67
C ILE A 90 -2.15 -5.04 -7.46
N SER A 91 -1.16 -5.78 -6.95
CA SER A 91 0.01 -6.18 -7.73
C SER A 91 -0.41 -7.26 -8.73
N GLY A 92 -0.01 -7.14 -9.97
CA GLY A 92 -0.39 -8.06 -11.03
C GLY A 92 0.74 -8.36 -11.99
N GLY A 93 0.61 -9.47 -12.68
CA GLY A 93 1.53 -9.88 -13.73
C GLY A 93 0.78 -10.33 -14.98
N GLY A 94 1.43 -10.29 -16.14
CA GLY A 94 0.86 -10.76 -17.39
C GLY A 94 1.92 -11.35 -18.32
N VAL A 95 1.48 -12.22 -19.22
CA VAL A 95 2.34 -12.81 -20.25
C VAL A 95 2.37 -11.90 -21.47
N ALA A 96 3.56 -11.42 -21.83
CA ALA A 96 3.70 -10.59 -23.02
C ALA A 96 3.27 -11.35 -24.30
N LEU A 97 2.59 -10.64 -25.22
CA LEU A 97 2.05 -11.21 -26.45
C LEU A 97 3.09 -11.99 -27.26
N HIS A 98 4.30 -11.48 -27.35
CA HIS A 98 5.41 -12.06 -28.11
C HIS A 98 6.39 -12.87 -27.26
N SER A 99 6.00 -13.28 -26.03
CA SER A 99 6.83 -14.17 -25.22
C SER A 99 7.13 -15.46 -25.95
N LYS A 100 8.42 -15.85 -26.00
CA LYS A 100 8.85 -17.13 -26.59
C LYS A 100 8.59 -18.33 -25.67
N ASN A 101 8.44 -18.08 -24.36
CA ASN A 101 8.27 -19.11 -23.33
C ASN A 101 6.92 -18.96 -22.61
N LYS A 102 5.82 -18.87 -23.36
CA LYS A 102 4.47 -18.61 -22.80
C LYS A 102 4.07 -19.64 -21.74
N ALA A 103 4.31 -20.92 -21.98
CA ALA A 103 3.96 -21.99 -21.03
C ALA A 103 4.67 -21.78 -19.68
N ASN A 104 5.98 -21.51 -19.70
CA ASN A 104 6.74 -21.26 -18.48
C ASN A 104 6.31 -19.95 -17.80
N ALA A 105 5.93 -18.92 -18.56
CA ALA A 105 5.44 -17.68 -18.00
C ALA A 105 4.09 -17.87 -17.29
N VAL A 106 3.18 -18.66 -17.87
CA VAL A 106 1.91 -19.05 -17.22
C VAL A 106 2.18 -19.85 -15.96
N ALA A 107 3.02 -20.89 -16.03
CA ALA A 107 3.38 -21.69 -14.87
C ALA A 107 4.00 -20.86 -13.74
N LEU A 108 4.79 -19.82 -14.06
CA LEU A 108 5.31 -18.89 -13.07
C LEU A 108 4.19 -18.08 -12.41
N LEU A 109 3.23 -17.55 -13.17
CA LEU A 109 2.10 -16.78 -12.62
C LEU A 109 1.22 -17.67 -11.73
N GLU A 110 0.97 -18.91 -12.13
CA GLU A 110 0.26 -19.91 -11.32
C GLU A 110 1.02 -20.19 -10.02
N PHE A 111 2.33 -20.44 -10.09
CA PHE A 111 3.19 -20.63 -8.92
C PHE A 111 3.17 -19.41 -7.96
N LEU A 112 3.19 -18.20 -8.50
CA LEU A 112 3.10 -16.97 -7.68
C LEU A 112 1.74 -16.82 -6.97
N SER A 113 0.70 -17.52 -7.46
CA SER A 113 -0.64 -17.53 -6.84
C SER A 113 -0.81 -18.67 -5.83
N ASP A 114 0.13 -19.62 -5.75
CA ASP A 114 0.12 -20.72 -4.80
C ASP A 114 0.23 -20.25 -3.34
N PRO A 115 -0.34 -20.99 -2.38
CA PRO A 115 -0.31 -20.61 -0.96
C PRO A 115 1.08 -20.31 -0.42
N ALA A 116 2.08 -21.11 -0.78
CA ALA A 116 3.46 -20.91 -0.30
C ALA A 116 4.07 -19.61 -0.82
N SER A 117 3.87 -19.31 -2.11
CA SER A 117 4.33 -18.03 -2.69
C SER A 117 3.61 -16.83 -2.10
N GLN A 118 2.30 -16.93 -1.90
CA GLN A 118 1.49 -15.87 -1.30
C GLN A 118 1.89 -15.60 0.16
N GLN A 119 2.27 -16.62 0.92
CA GLN A 119 2.82 -16.43 2.26
C GLN A 119 4.14 -15.64 2.22
N LEU A 120 5.04 -15.96 1.29
CA LEU A 120 6.30 -15.22 1.11
C LEU A 120 6.07 -13.75 0.77
N TYR A 121 5.07 -13.42 -0.06
CA TYR A 121 4.69 -12.03 -0.33
C TYR A 121 4.31 -11.29 0.95
N GLY A 122 3.51 -11.92 1.82
CA GLY A 122 3.12 -11.35 3.10
C GLY A 122 4.29 -11.14 4.06
N GLU A 123 5.24 -12.05 4.08
CA GLU A 123 6.38 -12.03 5.01
C GLU A 123 7.53 -11.11 4.56
N ILE A 124 7.81 -11.08 3.24
CA ILE A 124 9.00 -10.39 2.70
C ILE A 124 8.63 -9.04 2.09
N ASN A 125 7.50 -8.97 1.37
CA ASN A 125 7.06 -7.75 0.70
C ASN A 125 6.05 -6.95 1.50
N PHE A 126 5.45 -7.52 2.56
CA PHE A 126 4.39 -6.87 3.34
C PHE A 126 3.16 -6.54 2.49
N GLU A 127 2.84 -7.43 1.56
CA GLU A 127 1.63 -7.37 0.73
C GLU A 127 0.61 -8.39 1.24
N TYR A 128 -0.67 -8.00 1.24
CA TYR A 128 -1.75 -8.92 1.62
C TYR A 128 -1.91 -9.99 0.55
N PRO A 129 -2.07 -11.28 0.93
CA PRO A 129 -2.25 -12.35 -0.03
C PRO A 129 -3.58 -12.18 -0.77
N VAL A 130 -3.58 -12.38 -2.09
CA VAL A 130 -4.80 -12.41 -2.91
C VAL A 130 -5.48 -13.79 -2.88
N ASN A 131 -4.76 -14.84 -2.46
CA ASN A 131 -5.32 -16.17 -2.28
C ASN A 131 -6.11 -16.23 -0.94
N PRO A 132 -7.45 -16.45 -0.98
CA PRO A 132 -8.27 -16.41 0.23
C PRO A 132 -7.99 -17.54 1.23
N LYS A 133 -7.20 -18.54 0.84
CA LYS A 133 -6.76 -19.63 1.73
C LYS A 133 -5.51 -19.29 2.54
N VAL A 134 -4.89 -18.14 2.28
CA VAL A 134 -3.66 -17.71 2.93
C VAL A 134 -3.97 -16.55 3.86
N ALA A 135 -3.68 -16.72 5.14
CA ALA A 135 -3.81 -15.63 6.10
C ALA A 135 -2.69 -14.60 5.92
N PRO A 136 -2.96 -13.31 6.18
CA PRO A 136 -1.91 -12.30 6.25
C PRO A 136 -0.81 -12.68 7.25
N SER A 137 0.43 -12.28 6.98
CA SER A 137 1.55 -12.50 7.90
C SER A 137 1.30 -11.88 9.28
N ALA A 138 2.00 -12.34 10.32
CA ALA A 138 1.87 -11.79 11.66
C ALA A 138 2.13 -10.27 11.70
N GLU A 139 3.05 -9.77 10.90
CA GLU A 139 3.31 -8.33 10.79
C GLU A 139 2.12 -7.60 10.19
N LEU A 140 1.53 -8.08 9.10
CA LEU A 140 0.34 -7.48 8.49
C LEU A 140 -0.86 -7.49 9.44
N GLN A 141 -1.04 -8.57 10.19
CA GLN A 141 -2.08 -8.65 11.22
C GLN A 141 -1.86 -7.63 12.35
N SER A 142 -0.60 -7.32 12.68
CA SER A 142 -0.27 -6.34 13.72
C SER A 142 -0.65 -4.90 13.35
N TRP A 143 -0.88 -4.61 12.06
CA TRP A 143 -1.34 -3.30 11.59
C TRP A 143 -2.85 -3.08 11.78
N GLY A 144 -3.56 -4.12 12.21
CA GLY A 144 -4.99 -4.12 12.43
C GLY A 144 -5.77 -4.59 11.20
N LEU A 145 -7.02 -4.97 11.46
CA LEU A 145 -7.97 -5.28 10.40
C LEU A 145 -8.49 -3.98 9.79
N PHE A 146 -8.77 -4.01 8.51
CA PHE A 146 -9.35 -2.86 7.82
C PHE A 146 -10.43 -3.32 6.83
N LYS A 147 -11.39 -2.43 6.60
CA LYS A 147 -12.41 -2.57 5.58
C LYS A 147 -11.84 -2.06 4.25
N GLU A 148 -11.96 -2.87 3.21
CA GLU A 148 -11.56 -2.51 1.86
C GLU A 148 -12.63 -1.65 1.18
N ASP A 149 -12.18 -0.73 0.31
CA ASP A 149 -13.04 0.09 -0.56
C ASP A 149 -13.66 -0.81 -1.64
N GLN A 150 -14.98 -0.95 -1.63
CA GLN A 150 -15.77 -1.79 -2.54
C GLN A 150 -16.43 -0.97 -3.63
#